data_6ddbd439478873a7046e49b84fce0096
#
_entry.id   6ddbd439478873a7046e49b84fce0096
#
_cell.length_a   1.000
_cell.length_b   1.000
_cell.length_c   1.000
_cell.angle_alpha   90.00
_cell.angle_beta   90.00
_cell.angle_gamma   90.00
#
_symmetry.space_group_name_H-M   'P 1'
#
loop_
_entity.id
_entity.type
_entity.pdbx_description
1 polymer ?
#
loop_
_entity_poly.entity_id
_entity_poly.type
_entity_poly.pdbx_seq_one_letter_code
_entity_poly.pdbx_strand_id
1 'polypeptide(L)'
;MYTHIEDNIYTIPVPLPGNPLKCLNSYVIKDGKRSLVIDTGFRMPECREALTTGLAELGIDMNKADIFLTHLHSDHSGLAPELASPSSKVYISREDGERILHGLVSNANLRYAEYLSDGFSEEELTHLNDSPSMKYSQDKPIEFTYVADGDMLSYGGHKLQVIETPGHTPGHICLYDKAGKVMFLGDHVLFNITPNITTWPNFSDPLGHYVHSLMDIS
;
A
#
# COMPACT_ATOMS: atom_id res chain seq x y z
N MET A 1 6.44 -18.84 -3.84
CA MET A 1 5.26 -19.64 -3.42
C MET A 1 4.06 -18.71 -3.38
N TYR A 2 2.91 -19.11 -3.93
CA TYR A 2 1.68 -18.33 -3.96
C TYR A 2 0.49 -19.20 -3.57
N THR A 3 -0.64 -18.57 -3.26
CA THR A 3 -1.91 -19.27 -2.99
C THR A 3 -2.97 -18.78 -3.98
N HIS A 4 -3.72 -19.69 -4.57
CA HIS A 4 -4.89 -19.38 -5.38
C HIS A 4 -6.06 -19.02 -4.44
N ILE A 5 -6.71 -17.90 -4.69
CA ILE A 5 -7.85 -17.43 -3.89
C ILE A 5 -9.16 -17.79 -4.60
N GLU A 6 -9.41 -17.20 -5.75
CA GLU A 6 -10.61 -17.42 -6.56
C GLU A 6 -10.33 -17.00 -8.00
N ASP A 7 -10.95 -17.65 -8.98
CA ASP A 7 -10.80 -17.37 -10.42
C ASP A 7 -9.33 -17.22 -10.84
N ASN A 8 -8.92 -16.01 -11.21
CA ASN A 8 -7.54 -15.64 -11.56
C ASN A 8 -6.90 -14.70 -10.54
N ILE A 9 -7.41 -14.72 -9.31
CA ILE A 9 -6.87 -13.97 -8.16
C ILE A 9 -5.98 -14.87 -7.33
N TYR A 10 -4.78 -14.39 -7.05
CA TYR A 10 -3.76 -15.07 -6.28
C TYR A 10 -3.21 -14.15 -5.19
N THR A 11 -2.66 -14.73 -4.13
CA THR A 11 -1.87 -14.00 -3.14
C THR A 11 -0.46 -14.54 -3.04
N ILE A 12 0.50 -13.64 -2.90
CA ILE A 12 1.92 -13.92 -2.65
C ILE A 12 2.21 -13.41 -1.24
N PRO A 13 2.52 -14.29 -0.27
CA PRO A 13 2.92 -13.87 1.05
C PRO A 13 4.33 -13.26 1.00
N VAL A 14 4.42 -11.97 1.32
CA VAL A 14 5.68 -11.21 1.37
C VAL A 14 6.07 -11.05 2.83
N PRO A 15 7.21 -11.63 3.28
CA PRO A 15 7.62 -11.52 4.68
C PRO A 15 7.93 -10.06 5.04
N LEU A 16 7.59 -9.67 6.27
CA LEU A 16 7.88 -8.34 6.83
C LEU A 16 8.78 -8.49 8.07
N PRO A 17 10.09 -8.65 7.90
CA PRO A 17 11.02 -8.82 9.01
C PRO A 17 10.96 -7.63 9.97
N GLY A 18 10.82 -7.93 11.28
CA GLY A 18 10.74 -6.90 12.32
C GLY A 18 9.40 -6.17 12.44
N ASN A 19 8.41 -6.51 11.59
CA ASN A 19 7.06 -5.95 11.66
C ASN A 19 6.11 -6.89 12.42
N PRO A 20 5.24 -6.39 13.31
CA PRO A 20 4.24 -7.20 14.03
C PRO A 20 3.30 -8.00 13.12
N LEU A 21 2.98 -7.51 11.93
CA LEU A 21 2.18 -8.20 10.91
C LEU A 21 2.88 -9.45 10.35
N LYS A 22 4.21 -9.52 10.42
CA LYS A 22 5.06 -10.61 9.93
C LYS A 22 4.99 -10.86 8.42
N CYS A 23 3.88 -10.61 7.77
CA CYS A 23 3.66 -10.90 6.36
C CYS A 23 2.62 -9.93 5.77
N LEU A 24 2.93 -9.38 4.61
CA LEU A 24 1.98 -8.72 3.72
C LEU A 24 1.41 -9.76 2.75
N ASN A 25 0.14 -9.67 2.44
CA ASN A 25 -0.47 -10.37 1.31
C ASN A 25 -0.46 -9.45 0.08
N SER A 26 0.52 -9.64 -0.81
CA SER A 26 0.47 -9.02 -2.14
C SER A 26 -0.48 -9.83 -3.01
N TYR A 27 -1.50 -9.18 -3.59
CA TYR A 27 -2.46 -9.86 -4.45
C TYR A 27 -2.10 -9.68 -5.93
N VAL A 28 -2.45 -10.67 -6.74
CA VAL A 28 -2.24 -10.66 -8.19
C VAL A 28 -3.54 -11.04 -8.88
N ILE A 29 -4.03 -10.16 -9.74
CA ILE A 29 -5.07 -10.49 -10.72
C ILE A 29 -4.36 -10.81 -12.03
N LYS A 30 -4.31 -12.11 -12.35
CA LYS A 30 -3.60 -12.60 -13.53
C LYS A 30 -4.46 -12.42 -14.78
N ASP A 31 -3.88 -11.78 -15.81
CA ASP A 31 -4.52 -11.61 -17.12
C ASP A 31 -3.50 -11.87 -18.24
N GLY A 32 -3.92 -12.54 -19.29
CA GLY A 32 -3.08 -12.83 -20.44
C GLY A 32 -2.65 -11.58 -21.23
N LYS A 33 -3.34 -10.45 -21.05
CA LYS A 33 -3.02 -9.16 -21.68
C LYS A 33 -2.21 -8.28 -20.74
N ARG A 34 -2.74 -7.98 -19.55
CA ARG A 34 -2.11 -7.12 -18.57
C ARG A 34 -2.62 -7.45 -17.17
N SER A 35 -1.72 -7.90 -16.31
CA SER A 35 -2.01 -8.27 -14.93
C SER A 35 -2.01 -7.06 -14.00
N LEU A 36 -2.60 -7.19 -12.81
CA LEU A 36 -2.53 -6.21 -11.74
C LEU A 36 -1.87 -6.83 -10.51
N VAL A 37 -0.87 -6.15 -9.95
CA VAL A 37 -0.24 -6.48 -8.66
C VAL A 37 -0.72 -5.46 -7.64
N ILE A 38 -1.27 -5.89 -6.52
CA ILE A 38 -1.80 -5.03 -5.46
C ILE A 38 -0.88 -5.15 -4.26
N ASP A 39 -0.24 -4.04 -3.89
CA ASP A 39 0.78 -3.89 -2.86
C ASP A 39 2.05 -4.73 -3.07
N THR A 40 3.20 -4.28 -2.54
CA THR A 40 4.49 -4.83 -2.98
C THR A 40 5.42 -5.31 -1.87
N GLY A 41 5.47 -4.64 -0.72
CA GLY A 41 6.38 -4.96 0.38
C GLY A 41 7.46 -3.91 0.62
N PHE A 42 8.18 -4.07 1.73
CA PHE A 42 9.35 -3.25 2.04
C PHE A 42 10.47 -3.42 1.00
N ARG A 43 11.27 -2.39 0.79
CA ARG A 43 12.51 -2.46 0.00
C ARG A 43 13.60 -3.24 0.75
N MET A 44 13.28 -4.49 1.10
CA MET A 44 14.18 -5.44 1.75
C MET A 44 14.46 -6.63 0.83
N PRO A 45 15.65 -7.27 0.93
CA PRO A 45 15.98 -8.43 0.10
C PRO A 45 14.96 -9.56 0.21
N GLU A 46 14.50 -9.87 1.42
CA GLU A 46 13.55 -10.95 1.70
C GLU A 46 12.17 -10.68 1.06
N CYS A 47 11.70 -9.44 1.14
CA CYS A 47 10.45 -9.04 0.51
C CYS A 47 10.55 -9.14 -1.02
N ARG A 48 11.66 -8.61 -1.58
CA ARG A 48 11.93 -8.65 -3.02
C ARG A 48 12.00 -10.08 -3.53
N GLU A 49 12.77 -10.95 -2.87
CA GLU A 49 12.93 -12.35 -3.27
C GLU A 49 11.58 -13.08 -3.26
N ALA A 50 10.80 -12.93 -2.18
CA ALA A 50 9.49 -13.58 -2.06
C ALA A 50 8.53 -13.12 -3.16
N LEU A 51 8.42 -11.79 -3.37
CA LEU A 51 7.49 -11.24 -4.36
C LEU A 51 7.92 -11.59 -5.79
N THR A 52 9.19 -11.41 -6.16
CA THR A 52 9.67 -11.70 -7.52
C THR A 52 9.60 -13.20 -7.84
N THR A 53 9.89 -14.06 -6.86
CA THR A 53 9.73 -15.51 -7.03
C THR A 53 8.26 -15.87 -7.24
N GLY A 54 7.34 -15.34 -6.42
CA GLY A 54 5.92 -15.61 -6.57
C GLY A 54 5.36 -15.12 -7.91
N LEU A 55 5.77 -13.92 -8.36
CA LEU A 55 5.40 -13.40 -9.67
C LEU A 55 5.92 -14.29 -10.82
N ALA A 56 7.18 -14.74 -10.72
CA ALA A 56 7.77 -15.63 -11.72
C ALA A 56 7.07 -17.01 -11.76
N GLU A 57 6.75 -17.59 -10.61
CA GLU A 57 5.99 -18.84 -10.52
C GLU A 57 4.59 -18.72 -11.12
N LEU A 58 3.94 -17.55 -10.97
CA LEU A 58 2.66 -17.24 -11.62
C LEU A 58 2.79 -16.93 -13.11
N GLY A 59 4.02 -16.78 -13.62
CA GLY A 59 4.29 -16.39 -15.00
C GLY A 59 3.89 -14.94 -15.32
N ILE A 60 4.00 -14.05 -14.32
CA ILE A 60 3.72 -12.62 -14.50
C ILE A 60 4.93 -11.93 -15.11
N ASP A 61 4.72 -11.31 -16.26
CA ASP A 61 5.69 -10.42 -16.92
C ASP A 61 5.39 -8.97 -16.49
N MET A 62 6.30 -8.36 -15.73
CA MET A 62 6.12 -6.99 -15.25
C MET A 62 6.10 -5.95 -16.37
N ASN A 63 6.55 -6.28 -17.60
CA ASN A 63 6.31 -5.42 -18.76
C ASN A 63 4.83 -5.42 -19.20
N LYS A 64 4.05 -6.39 -18.72
CA LYS A 64 2.62 -6.55 -18.95
C LYS A 64 1.85 -6.58 -17.63
N ALA A 65 2.30 -5.81 -16.65
CA ALA A 65 1.61 -5.68 -15.38
C ALA A 65 1.62 -4.23 -14.92
N ASP A 66 0.55 -3.86 -14.25
CA ASP A 66 0.41 -2.62 -13.52
C ASP A 66 0.44 -2.89 -12.01
N ILE A 67 0.68 -1.86 -11.22
CA ILE A 67 0.72 -1.95 -9.76
C ILE A 67 -0.38 -1.06 -9.21
N PHE A 68 -1.08 -1.53 -8.20
CA PHE A 68 -2.01 -0.74 -7.39
C PHE A 68 -1.51 -0.70 -5.96
N LEU A 69 -1.36 0.49 -5.41
CA LEU A 69 -0.95 0.72 -4.03
C LEU A 69 -2.18 1.16 -3.24
N THR A 70 -2.52 0.40 -2.21
CA THR A 70 -3.65 0.73 -1.34
C THR A 70 -3.38 2.00 -0.54
N HIS A 71 -2.12 2.24 -0.17
CA HIS A 71 -1.71 3.42 0.57
C HIS A 71 -0.19 3.63 0.56
N LEU A 72 0.26 4.69 1.20
CA LEU A 72 1.64 5.18 1.14
C LEU A 72 2.67 4.39 1.97
N HIS A 73 2.27 3.55 2.95
CA HIS A 73 3.22 2.89 3.83
C HIS A 73 4.22 2.03 3.05
N SER A 74 5.45 2.00 3.53
CA SER A 74 6.57 1.39 2.81
C SER A 74 6.52 -0.14 2.72
N ASP A 75 5.80 -0.81 3.61
CA ASP A 75 5.49 -2.24 3.50
C ASP A 75 4.48 -2.56 2.38
N HIS A 76 3.80 -1.56 1.83
CA HIS A 76 2.93 -1.68 0.66
C HIS A 76 3.58 -1.10 -0.60
N SER A 77 4.26 0.04 -0.49
CA SER A 77 4.76 0.82 -1.62
C SER A 77 6.26 0.64 -1.93
N GLY A 78 7.05 0.10 -0.98
CA GLY A 78 8.51 0.17 -1.00
C GLY A 78 9.19 -0.46 -2.22
N LEU A 79 8.67 -1.58 -2.73
CA LEU A 79 9.23 -2.25 -3.91
C LEU A 79 8.64 -1.77 -5.25
N ALA A 80 7.60 -0.94 -5.24
CA ALA A 80 6.93 -0.52 -6.47
C ALA A 80 7.91 0.09 -7.51
N PRO A 81 8.88 0.98 -7.15
CA PRO A 81 9.81 1.54 -8.12
C PRO A 81 10.79 0.54 -8.74
N GLU A 82 11.03 -0.58 -8.05
CA GLU A 82 11.92 -1.64 -8.55
C GLU A 82 11.19 -2.63 -9.45
N LEU A 83 9.90 -2.83 -9.21
CA LEU A 83 9.05 -3.76 -9.95
C LEU A 83 8.44 -3.14 -11.19
N ALA A 84 8.09 -1.86 -11.13
CA ALA A 84 7.46 -1.17 -12.24
C ALA A 84 8.39 -1.13 -13.47
N SER A 85 7.88 -1.57 -14.60
CA SER A 85 8.52 -1.39 -15.90
C SER A 85 8.16 0.00 -16.47
N PRO A 86 8.87 0.49 -17.50
CA PRO A 86 8.51 1.76 -18.16
C PRO A 86 7.09 1.78 -18.76
N SER A 87 6.48 0.61 -18.97
CA SER A 87 5.11 0.50 -19.47
C SER A 87 4.07 0.29 -18.36
N SER A 88 4.49 0.10 -17.13
CA SER A 88 3.60 -0.11 -16.00
C SER A 88 2.96 1.20 -15.54
N LYS A 89 1.67 1.16 -15.25
CA LYS A 89 1.02 2.18 -14.44
C LYS A 89 1.15 1.80 -12.97
N VAL A 90 1.41 2.78 -12.13
CA VAL A 90 1.40 2.61 -10.68
C VAL A 90 0.28 3.47 -10.11
N TYR A 91 -0.81 2.82 -9.76
CA TYR A 91 -2.00 3.49 -9.24
C TYR A 91 -1.87 3.73 -7.74
N ILE A 92 -2.29 4.91 -7.31
CA ILE A 92 -2.40 5.31 -5.91
C ILE A 92 -3.37 6.50 -5.83
N SER A 93 -3.92 6.78 -4.65
CA SER A 93 -4.63 8.04 -4.42
C SER A 93 -3.71 9.25 -4.60
N ARG A 94 -4.25 10.40 -5.00
CA ARG A 94 -3.45 11.63 -5.09
C ARG A 94 -2.86 12.01 -3.73
N GLU A 95 -3.66 11.93 -2.68
CA GLU A 95 -3.26 12.35 -1.33
C GLU A 95 -2.03 11.58 -0.83
N ASP A 96 -2.03 10.26 -0.95
CA ASP A 96 -0.91 9.43 -0.52
C ASP A 96 0.28 9.49 -1.50
N GLY A 97 0.01 9.56 -2.80
CA GLY A 97 1.06 9.69 -3.81
C GLY A 97 1.84 11.01 -3.70
N GLU A 98 1.17 12.13 -3.49
CA GLU A 98 1.83 13.43 -3.24
C GLU A 98 2.67 13.39 -1.96
N ARG A 99 2.19 12.73 -0.90
CA ARG A 99 2.97 12.55 0.34
C ARG A 99 4.23 11.72 0.11
N ILE A 100 4.19 10.72 -0.74
CA ILE A 100 5.38 9.95 -1.14
C ILE A 100 6.35 10.87 -1.92
N LEU A 101 5.87 11.61 -2.92
CA LEU A 101 6.72 12.42 -3.80
C LEU A 101 7.32 13.64 -3.10
N HIS A 102 6.56 14.31 -2.24
CA HIS A 102 7.03 15.51 -1.52
C HIS A 102 7.81 15.19 -0.26
N GLY A 103 8.01 13.94 -0.01
CA GLY A 103 9.08 13.47 0.85
C GLY A 103 8.71 13.32 2.30
N LEU A 104 9.07 12.19 2.77
CA LEU A 104 9.24 11.84 4.17
C LEU A 104 10.06 12.89 4.97
N VAL A 105 10.92 13.67 4.32
CA VAL A 105 11.74 14.70 4.96
C VAL A 105 10.91 15.86 5.49
N SER A 106 9.97 16.39 4.74
CA SER A 106 9.10 17.47 5.23
C SER A 106 8.12 16.96 6.29
N ASN A 107 7.60 15.74 6.13
CA ASN A 107 6.71 15.11 7.09
C ASN A 107 7.44 14.71 8.38
N ALA A 108 8.69 14.26 8.32
CA ALA A 108 9.49 13.94 9.49
C ALA A 108 9.71 15.18 10.39
N ASN A 109 10.02 16.33 9.78
CA ASN A 109 10.20 17.58 10.53
C ASN A 109 8.91 18.08 11.17
N LEU A 110 7.76 17.95 10.47
CA LEU A 110 6.45 18.32 11.04
C LEU A 110 6.08 17.39 12.19
N ARG A 111 6.23 16.09 12.03
CA ARG A 111 5.99 15.10 13.08
C ARG A 111 6.93 15.28 14.27
N TYR A 112 8.18 15.63 14.03
CA TYR A 112 9.13 15.90 15.09
C TYR A 112 8.67 17.07 15.99
N ALA A 113 8.19 18.15 15.37
CA ALA A 113 7.65 19.30 16.10
C ALA A 113 6.36 18.95 16.89
N GLU A 114 5.48 18.13 16.30
CA GLU A 114 4.27 17.63 16.98
C GLU A 114 4.63 16.78 18.19
N TYR A 115 5.52 15.80 18.05
CA TYR A 115 5.95 14.96 19.16
C TYR A 115 6.61 15.73 20.30
N LEU A 116 7.42 16.75 19.98
CA LEU A 116 7.97 17.65 21.02
C LEU A 116 6.84 18.40 21.76
N SER A 117 5.81 18.86 21.04
CA SER A 117 4.66 19.53 21.65
C SER A 117 3.82 18.59 22.52
N ASP A 118 3.80 17.29 22.19
CA ASP A 118 3.13 16.23 22.95
C ASP A 118 3.96 15.74 24.16
N GLY A 119 5.16 16.30 24.35
CA GLY A 119 6.00 16.05 25.53
C GLY A 119 7.07 14.98 25.35
N PHE A 120 7.29 14.47 24.14
CA PHE A 120 8.44 13.61 23.85
C PHE A 120 9.74 14.43 23.94
N SER A 121 10.79 13.83 24.48
CA SER A 121 12.13 14.44 24.51
C SER A 121 12.84 14.29 23.17
N GLU A 122 13.82 15.18 22.91
CA GLU A 122 14.67 15.05 21.71
C GLU A 122 15.40 13.70 21.67
N GLU A 123 15.78 13.15 22.83
CA GLU A 123 16.45 11.84 22.92
C GLU A 123 15.54 10.70 22.42
N GLU A 124 14.27 10.69 22.84
CA GLU A 124 13.28 9.70 22.38
C GLU A 124 13.02 9.80 20.89
N LEU A 125 13.11 10.99 20.32
CA LEU A 125 12.85 11.23 18.89
C LEU A 125 14.07 10.94 17.99
N THR A 126 15.28 10.73 18.51
CA THR A 126 16.47 10.40 17.72
C THR A 126 16.30 9.11 16.91
N HIS A 127 15.49 8.17 17.39
CA HIS A 127 15.26 6.88 16.77
C HIS A 127 14.09 6.84 15.76
N LEU A 128 13.36 7.95 15.56
CA LEU A 128 12.24 7.99 14.62
C LEU A 128 12.66 7.63 13.19
N ASN A 129 13.87 8.06 12.79
CA ASN A 129 14.42 7.78 11.47
C ASN A 129 14.92 6.33 11.30
N ASP A 130 15.09 5.59 12.39
CA ASP A 130 15.55 4.20 12.39
C ASP A 130 14.39 3.19 12.20
N SER A 131 13.16 3.68 12.13
CA SER A 131 12.01 2.80 11.93
C SER A 131 12.11 2.05 10.60
N PRO A 132 11.69 0.77 10.52
CA PRO A 132 11.67 0.02 9.27
C PRO A 132 10.92 0.75 8.15
N SER A 133 9.84 1.44 8.48
CA SER A 133 9.04 2.21 7.53
C SER A 133 9.83 3.33 6.85
N MET A 134 10.74 3.98 7.57
CA MET A 134 11.60 5.02 6.99
C MET A 134 12.78 4.42 6.21
N LYS A 135 13.45 3.44 6.81
CA LYS A 135 14.66 2.83 6.27
C LYS A 135 14.42 2.05 4.97
N TYR A 136 13.26 1.41 4.85
CA TYR A 136 12.92 0.53 3.73
C TYR A 136 11.83 1.10 2.82
N SER A 137 11.58 2.41 2.92
CA SER A 137 10.80 3.14 1.93
C SER A 137 11.49 3.15 0.57
N GLN A 138 10.75 3.50 -0.46
CA GLN A 138 11.29 3.66 -1.80
C GLN A 138 12.41 4.71 -1.85
N ASP A 139 13.43 4.46 -2.65
CA ASP A 139 14.59 5.35 -2.84
C ASP A 139 14.76 5.84 -4.28
N LYS A 140 13.84 5.47 -5.16
CA LYS A 140 13.85 5.83 -6.58
C LYS A 140 12.62 6.65 -6.93
N PRO A 141 12.75 7.59 -7.88
CA PRO A 141 11.59 8.29 -8.42
C PRO A 141 10.60 7.29 -9.02
N ILE A 142 9.33 7.58 -8.85
CA ILE A 142 8.23 6.82 -9.43
C ILE A 142 7.19 7.79 -9.99
N GLU A 143 6.64 7.44 -11.14
CA GLU A 143 5.53 8.18 -11.73
C GLU A 143 4.22 7.49 -11.35
N PHE A 144 3.33 8.22 -10.69
CA PHE A 144 2.05 7.70 -10.27
C PHE A 144 0.94 8.01 -11.28
N THR A 145 0.03 7.07 -11.44
CA THR A 145 -1.28 7.27 -12.05
C THR A 145 -2.30 7.44 -10.93
N TYR A 146 -2.75 8.68 -10.72
CA TYR A 146 -3.70 8.94 -9.64
C TYR A 146 -5.09 8.41 -9.95
N VAL A 147 -5.71 7.84 -8.92
CA VAL A 147 -7.09 7.36 -8.93
C VAL A 147 -7.85 7.99 -7.75
N ALA A 148 -9.18 8.04 -7.89
CA ALA A 148 -10.10 8.62 -6.91
C ALA A 148 -11.29 7.70 -6.68
N ASP A 149 -12.09 8.03 -5.68
CA ASP A 149 -13.34 7.31 -5.37
C ASP A 149 -14.24 7.16 -6.59
N GLY A 150 -14.75 5.96 -6.82
CA GLY A 150 -15.62 5.64 -7.94
C GLY A 150 -14.90 5.32 -9.25
N ASP A 151 -13.59 5.54 -9.38
CA ASP A 151 -12.84 5.15 -10.57
C ASP A 151 -12.91 3.64 -10.80
N MET A 152 -12.97 3.24 -12.07
CA MET A 152 -13.10 1.84 -12.48
C MET A 152 -11.85 1.34 -13.19
N LEU A 153 -11.24 0.30 -12.65
CA LEU A 153 -10.14 -0.43 -13.29
C LEU A 153 -10.67 -1.77 -13.83
N SER A 154 -10.08 -2.27 -14.91
CA SER A 154 -10.49 -3.55 -15.51
C SER A 154 -9.28 -4.43 -15.76
N TYR A 155 -9.21 -5.58 -15.06
CA TYR A 155 -8.14 -6.56 -15.16
C TYR A 155 -8.70 -7.97 -15.06
N GLY A 156 -8.28 -8.85 -15.96
CA GLY A 156 -8.61 -10.27 -15.90
C GLY A 156 -10.10 -10.60 -15.94
N GLY A 157 -10.93 -9.72 -16.49
CA GLY A 157 -12.39 -9.86 -16.50
C GLY A 157 -13.09 -9.21 -15.30
N HIS A 158 -12.35 -8.82 -14.26
CA HIS A 158 -12.88 -8.10 -13.09
C HIS A 158 -13.07 -6.62 -13.40
N LYS A 159 -14.12 -6.05 -12.81
CA LYS A 159 -14.38 -4.59 -12.78
C LYS A 159 -14.20 -4.12 -11.34
N LEU A 160 -13.08 -3.45 -11.11
CA LEU A 160 -12.60 -3.05 -9.79
C LEU A 160 -12.93 -1.57 -9.57
N GLN A 161 -13.82 -1.29 -8.65
CA GLN A 161 -14.11 0.07 -8.21
C GLN A 161 -13.10 0.50 -7.15
N VAL A 162 -12.52 1.67 -7.31
CA VAL A 162 -11.75 2.33 -6.27
C VAL A 162 -12.72 2.90 -5.23
N ILE A 163 -12.45 2.65 -3.97
CA ILE A 163 -13.22 3.18 -2.83
C ILE A 163 -12.23 3.88 -1.90
N GLU A 164 -12.44 5.17 -1.64
CA GLU A 164 -11.66 5.89 -0.65
C GLU A 164 -12.05 5.45 0.76
N THR A 165 -11.04 5.11 1.56
CA THR A 165 -11.20 4.64 2.94
C THR A 165 -10.18 5.35 3.86
N PRO A 166 -10.23 6.69 3.94
CA PRO A 166 -9.28 7.46 4.74
C PRO A 166 -9.36 7.13 6.23
N GLY A 167 -8.22 7.27 6.92
CA GLY A 167 -8.11 7.07 8.37
C GLY A 167 -6.78 6.44 8.76
N HIS A 168 -6.47 5.24 8.29
CA HIS A 168 -5.14 4.61 8.47
C HIS A 168 -4.04 5.48 7.82
N THR A 169 -4.26 5.87 6.58
CA THR A 169 -3.59 7.01 5.94
C THR A 169 -4.63 7.99 5.40
N PRO A 170 -4.25 9.25 5.12
CA PRO A 170 -5.18 10.24 4.56
C PRO A 170 -5.76 9.84 3.21
N GLY A 171 -4.97 9.13 2.39
CA GLY A 171 -5.33 8.73 1.04
C GLY A 171 -5.53 7.22 0.88
N HIS A 172 -5.80 6.47 1.95
CA HIS A 172 -6.04 5.04 1.83
C HIS A 172 -7.20 4.74 0.88
N ILE A 173 -7.02 3.74 0.00
CA ILE A 173 -8.02 3.29 -0.97
C ILE A 173 -8.10 1.77 -0.99
N CYS A 174 -9.31 1.26 -1.18
CA CYS A 174 -9.61 -0.15 -1.42
C CYS A 174 -9.98 -0.38 -2.88
N LEU A 175 -9.91 -1.64 -3.34
CA LEU A 175 -10.48 -2.07 -4.62
C LEU A 175 -11.64 -3.05 -4.37
N TYR A 176 -12.78 -2.83 -5.02
CA TYR A 176 -13.96 -3.66 -4.90
C TYR A 176 -14.44 -4.21 -6.24
N ASP A 177 -14.47 -5.53 -6.37
CA ASP A 177 -15.18 -6.24 -7.44
C ASP A 177 -16.58 -6.61 -6.97
N LYS A 178 -17.56 -5.82 -7.39
CA LYS A 178 -18.97 -6.06 -7.02
C LYS A 178 -19.51 -7.37 -7.56
N ALA A 179 -19.08 -7.79 -8.77
CA ALA A 179 -19.56 -9.01 -9.41
C ALA A 179 -18.99 -10.25 -8.72
N GLY A 180 -17.69 -10.25 -8.42
CA GLY A 180 -17.00 -11.32 -7.69
C GLY A 180 -17.22 -11.26 -6.19
N LYS A 181 -17.78 -10.16 -5.65
CA LYS A 181 -17.89 -9.92 -4.19
C LYS A 181 -16.55 -10.02 -3.46
N VAL A 182 -15.49 -9.55 -4.11
CA VAL A 182 -14.13 -9.53 -3.56
C VAL A 182 -13.71 -8.09 -3.31
N MET A 183 -13.11 -7.85 -2.15
CA MET A 183 -12.56 -6.54 -1.80
C MET A 183 -11.11 -6.68 -1.34
N PHE A 184 -10.23 -5.86 -1.90
CA PHE A 184 -8.84 -5.73 -1.47
C PHE A 184 -8.76 -4.54 -0.53
N LEU A 185 -8.52 -4.84 0.75
CA LEU A 185 -8.75 -3.91 1.85
C LEU A 185 -7.49 -3.15 2.28
N GLY A 186 -6.28 -3.56 1.84
CA GLY A 186 -5.04 -3.03 2.40
C GLY A 186 -5.04 -3.11 3.93
N ASP A 187 -4.65 -2.02 4.58
CA ASP A 187 -4.64 -1.91 6.05
C ASP A 187 -5.92 -1.25 6.61
N HIS A 188 -6.99 -1.16 5.81
CA HIS A 188 -8.28 -0.68 6.31
C HIS A 188 -8.92 -1.69 7.28
N VAL A 189 -8.86 -2.98 6.95
CA VAL A 189 -9.33 -4.06 7.85
C VAL A 189 -8.25 -5.15 7.95
N LEU A 190 -7.76 -5.38 9.15
CA LEU A 190 -6.80 -6.44 9.48
C LEU A 190 -7.48 -7.46 10.40
N PHE A 191 -7.34 -8.76 10.07
CA PHE A 191 -8.07 -9.81 10.78
C PHE A 191 -7.42 -10.25 12.10
N ASN A 192 -6.12 -10.00 12.26
CA ASN A 192 -5.35 -10.50 13.40
C ASN A 192 -4.91 -9.39 14.37
N ILE A 193 -4.91 -8.15 13.92
CA ILE A 193 -4.53 -6.96 14.72
C ILE A 193 -5.44 -5.80 14.34
N THR A 194 -5.48 -4.77 15.18
CA THR A 194 -6.14 -3.50 14.86
C THR A 194 -5.24 -2.66 13.96
N PRO A 195 -5.74 -2.07 12.88
CA PRO A 195 -4.99 -1.09 12.11
C PRO A 195 -4.49 0.07 12.98
N ASN A 196 -3.30 0.54 12.70
CA ASN A 196 -2.76 1.72 13.38
C ASN A 196 -3.42 2.98 12.81
N ILE A 197 -4.03 3.80 13.67
CA ILE A 197 -4.59 5.10 13.32
C ILE A 197 -3.73 6.16 14.02
N THR A 198 -2.98 6.92 13.24
CA THR A 198 -2.06 7.94 13.75
C THR A 198 -2.41 9.32 13.23
N THR A 199 -1.85 10.35 13.85
CA THR A 199 -1.95 11.73 13.36
C THR A 199 -1.15 11.93 12.09
N TRP A 200 -1.66 12.76 11.20
CA TRP A 200 -1.00 13.13 9.94
C TRP A 200 -1.02 14.66 9.79
N PRO A 201 0.07 15.28 9.32
CA PRO A 201 0.05 16.70 9.01
C PRO A 201 -1.06 17.06 8.02
N ASN A 202 -1.81 18.12 8.32
CA ASN A 202 -2.94 18.60 7.51
C ASN A 202 -4.08 17.58 7.30
N PHE A 203 -4.23 16.61 8.21
CA PHE A 203 -5.34 15.66 8.21
C PHE A 203 -5.93 15.58 9.63
N SER A 204 -7.06 16.25 9.84
CA SER A 204 -7.75 16.28 11.13
C SER A 204 -8.60 15.03 11.35
N ASP A 205 -8.75 14.62 12.59
CA ASP A 205 -9.63 13.53 13.03
C ASP A 205 -9.47 12.20 12.26
N PRO A 206 -8.26 11.63 12.17
CA PRO A 206 -8.06 10.36 11.45
C PRO A 206 -8.92 9.23 11.98
N LEU A 207 -9.21 9.18 13.28
CA LEU A 207 -10.07 8.16 13.87
C LEU A 207 -11.54 8.31 13.42
N GLY A 208 -12.06 9.52 13.37
CA GLY A 208 -13.41 9.79 12.86
C GLY A 208 -13.54 9.40 11.39
N HIS A 209 -12.56 9.75 10.56
CA HIS A 209 -12.50 9.30 9.17
C HIS A 209 -12.46 7.78 9.05
N TYR A 210 -11.62 7.10 9.84
CA TYR A 210 -11.54 5.64 9.83
C TYR A 210 -12.86 4.97 10.18
N VAL A 211 -13.52 5.44 11.25
CA VAL A 211 -14.83 4.90 11.68
C VAL A 211 -15.89 5.13 10.59
N HIS A 212 -15.90 6.30 9.95
CA HIS A 212 -16.81 6.59 8.84
C HIS A 212 -16.57 5.65 7.66
N SER A 213 -15.32 5.50 7.24
CA SER A 213 -14.93 4.58 6.16
C SER A 213 -15.33 3.12 6.43
N LEU A 214 -15.23 2.66 7.70
CA LEU A 214 -15.71 1.32 8.08
C LEU A 214 -17.23 1.18 7.91
N MET A 215 -17.98 2.24 8.20
CA MET A 215 -19.44 2.22 8.04
C MET A 215 -19.85 2.23 6.57
N ASP A 216 -19.09 2.90 5.71
CA ASP A 216 -19.40 3.03 4.28
C ASP A 216 -19.20 1.72 3.50
N ILE A 217 -18.29 0.85 3.97
CA ILE A 217 -18.02 -0.44 3.31
C ILE A 217 -18.75 -1.64 3.94
N SER A 218 -19.53 -1.42 5.00
CA SER A 218 -20.23 -2.45 5.78
C SER A 218 -21.55 -2.98 5.17
#